data_bfccd3c8e713df6fecca9b45549f296e
#
_entry.id   bfccd3c8e713df6fecca9b45549f296e
#
_cell.length_a   1.000
_cell.length_b   1.000
_cell.length_c   1.000
_cell.angle_alpha   90.00
_cell.angle_beta   90.00
_cell.angle_gamma   90.00
#
_symmetry.space_group_name_H-M   'P 1'
#
loop_
_entity.id
_entity.type
_entity.pdbx_description
1 polymer ?
#
loop_
_entity_poly.entity_id
_entity_poly.type
_entity_poly.pdbx_seq_one_letter_code
_entity_poly.pdbx_strand_id
1 'polypeptide(L)'
;MSRRISRNSLVGVLLAALLAVLGSACSGSGRSVSQDCAKDGPTCRTSGSSASPSPDPSATVGEATSSPTASPSPTVKPAPAKTPAPTKKPPATAGTGGVSGAPVARTNCASPGDCGFPDADTTGPRITLKPKKTGYWAVRTDGLVIRGWDITGTLDIYANNVTVIDTKITSDSWWGVNLRPGYSGLKVLHSTITAVPGKGPDNGGVDYAVSNMGVSSVEVGWCDVSVFGDALSMGQGNLHDNYVHDIVPFINLGGEWQHTNTVISGGGNTGHLIIRHNTLLNPTSLKQGASGSIGLFADTGVVRNVTVDDNWIAGGAYALYGGDTGATGIRVTDNIFSTEYHPGSGGYGVVAHWNAGGAGNVWSNNRMSDGRLVKPEPSS
;
A
#
# COMPACT_ATOMS: atom_id res chain seq x y z
N MET A 1 -25.04 -65.53 4.57
CA MET A 1 -23.68 -64.99 4.64
C MET A 1 -23.47 -64.07 3.42
N SER A 2 -23.68 -62.75 3.61
CA SER A 2 -23.60 -61.77 2.52
C SER A 2 -22.31 -60.96 2.67
N ARG A 3 -21.44 -61.04 1.67
CA ARG A 3 -20.18 -60.27 1.64
C ARG A 3 -20.46 -58.88 1.13
N ARG A 4 -20.25 -57.86 1.98
CA ARG A 4 -20.18 -56.44 1.62
C ARG A 4 -18.85 -56.22 0.89
N ILE A 5 -18.89 -55.77 -0.35
CA ILE A 5 -17.75 -55.27 -1.11
C ILE A 5 -17.63 -53.79 -0.83
N SER A 6 -16.47 -53.38 -0.29
CA SER A 6 -16.13 -52.01 0.03
C SER A 6 -15.96 -51.16 -1.22
N ARG A 7 -16.67 -50.01 -1.28
CA ARG A 7 -16.71 -49.06 -2.39
C ARG A 7 -15.56 -48.02 -2.40
N ASN A 8 -14.48 -48.23 -1.65
CA ASN A 8 -13.47 -47.19 -1.43
C ASN A 8 -12.19 -47.28 -2.28
N SER A 9 -12.16 -48.10 -3.32
CA SER A 9 -10.93 -48.27 -4.13
C SER A 9 -10.98 -47.67 -5.54
N LEU A 10 -12.05 -46.97 -5.93
CA LEU A 10 -12.16 -46.44 -7.31
C LEU A 10 -11.99 -44.88 -7.41
N VAL A 11 -11.86 -44.19 -6.30
CA VAL A 11 -11.68 -42.73 -6.32
C VAL A 11 -10.19 -42.32 -6.37
N GLY A 12 -9.29 -43.23 -6.01
CA GLY A 12 -7.84 -42.95 -5.96
C GLY A 12 -7.10 -42.95 -7.29
N VAL A 13 -7.67 -43.55 -8.35
CA VAL A 13 -6.96 -43.73 -9.62
C VAL A 13 -7.29 -42.64 -10.66
N LEU A 14 -8.38 -41.92 -10.50
CA LEU A 14 -8.76 -40.83 -11.41
C LEU A 14 -8.13 -39.47 -11.10
N LEU A 15 -7.57 -39.30 -9.91
CA LEU A 15 -6.88 -38.02 -9.53
C LEU A 15 -5.41 -37.99 -9.96
N ALA A 16 -4.78 -39.16 -10.20
CA ALA A 16 -3.37 -39.24 -10.60
C ALA A 16 -3.14 -39.00 -12.11
N ALA A 17 -4.18 -39.11 -12.94
CA ALA A 17 -4.06 -38.92 -14.38
C ALA A 17 -4.27 -37.51 -14.87
N LEU A 18 -4.75 -36.58 -14.01
CA LEU A 18 -5.00 -35.16 -14.38
C LEU A 18 -3.81 -34.22 -14.03
N LEU A 19 -2.81 -34.72 -13.33
CA LEU A 19 -1.62 -33.96 -12.94
C LEU A 19 -0.42 -34.06 -13.88
N ALA A 20 -0.50 -34.92 -14.92
CA ALA A 20 0.61 -35.20 -15.83
C ALA A 20 0.61 -34.39 -17.15
N VAL A 21 -0.39 -33.53 -17.42
CA VAL A 21 -0.51 -32.82 -18.71
C VAL A 21 -0.22 -31.30 -18.62
N LEU A 22 0.11 -30.75 -17.44
CA LEU A 22 0.41 -29.35 -17.28
C LEU A 22 1.91 -29.01 -16.94
N GLY A 23 2.79 -29.95 -17.23
CA GLY A 23 4.22 -29.80 -16.96
C GLY A 23 5.06 -29.57 -18.21
N SER A 24 4.81 -28.58 -19.04
CA SER A 24 5.79 -28.07 -20.01
C SER A 24 5.32 -26.76 -20.62
N ALA A 25 5.85 -25.69 -20.12
CA ALA A 25 6.21 -24.43 -20.78
C ALA A 25 6.22 -23.28 -19.77
N CYS A 26 7.35 -23.05 -19.12
CA CYS A 26 7.68 -21.75 -18.56
C CYS A 26 9.20 -21.59 -18.57
N SER A 27 9.70 -21.13 -19.71
CA SER A 27 10.97 -20.44 -19.79
C SER A 27 10.67 -19.00 -20.21
N GLY A 28 11.09 -18.03 -19.40
CA GLY A 28 11.12 -16.65 -19.84
C GLY A 28 10.52 -15.62 -18.89
N SER A 29 11.38 -14.91 -18.21
CA SER A 29 11.33 -13.50 -17.79
C SER A 29 10.17 -12.96 -16.95
N GLY A 30 10.51 -12.42 -15.79
CA GLY A 30 9.86 -11.28 -15.14
C GLY A 30 8.39 -11.46 -14.73
N ARG A 31 8.15 -12.04 -13.56
CA ARG A 31 6.79 -12.08 -12.99
C ARG A 31 6.66 -11.13 -11.82
N SER A 32 5.62 -10.32 -11.84
CA SER A 32 5.26 -9.45 -10.71
C SER A 32 4.65 -10.24 -9.57
N VAL A 33 4.89 -9.76 -8.37
CA VAL A 33 4.35 -10.27 -7.11
C VAL A 33 2.81 -10.42 -7.14
N SER A 34 2.11 -9.53 -7.85
CA SER A 34 0.65 -9.55 -7.95
C SER A 34 0.07 -10.70 -8.81
N GLN A 35 0.86 -11.27 -9.74
CA GLN A 35 0.37 -12.37 -10.60
C GLN A 35 0.50 -13.74 -9.94
N ASP A 36 1.49 -13.94 -9.08
CA ASP A 36 1.69 -15.25 -8.43
C ASP A 36 0.67 -15.51 -7.31
N CYS A 37 0.15 -14.46 -6.67
CA CYS A 37 -0.93 -14.58 -5.70
C CYS A 37 -2.28 -14.98 -6.30
N ALA A 38 -2.50 -14.76 -7.60
CA ALA A 38 -3.78 -15.02 -8.25
C ALA A 38 -4.08 -16.51 -8.47
N LYS A 39 -3.06 -17.39 -8.42
CA LYS A 39 -3.20 -18.80 -8.79
C LYS A 39 -3.35 -19.76 -7.62
N ASP A 40 -2.73 -19.47 -6.48
CA ASP A 40 -2.52 -20.48 -5.43
C ASP A 40 -3.13 -20.16 -4.05
N GLY A 41 -3.99 -19.16 -3.93
CA GLY A 41 -4.60 -18.77 -2.65
C GLY A 41 -3.62 -18.07 -1.71
N PRO A 42 -3.74 -18.18 -0.38
CA PRO A 42 -3.01 -17.34 0.58
C PRO A 42 -1.49 -17.60 0.69
N THR A 43 -0.88 -18.32 -0.23
CA THR A 43 0.58 -18.61 -0.21
C THR A 43 1.32 -17.79 -1.27
N CYS A 44 1.30 -16.48 -1.14
CA CYS A 44 2.12 -15.61 -1.97
C CYS A 44 3.58 -15.66 -1.50
N ARG A 45 4.48 -16.18 -2.34
CA ARG A 45 5.91 -16.00 -2.15
C ARG A 45 6.36 -14.73 -2.85
N THR A 46 6.88 -13.78 -2.10
CA THR A 46 7.62 -12.65 -2.65
C THR A 46 9.03 -13.12 -3.00
N SER A 47 9.22 -13.67 -4.18
CA SER A 47 10.55 -13.93 -4.73
C SER A 47 10.79 -12.99 -5.89
N GLY A 48 11.51 -11.94 -5.62
CA GLY A 48 11.88 -10.95 -6.62
C GLY A 48 12.73 -9.85 -6.01
N SER A 49 13.90 -10.21 -5.50
CA SER A 49 14.93 -9.22 -5.17
C SER A 49 15.51 -8.67 -6.46
N SER A 50 15.12 -7.49 -6.88
CA SER A 50 15.90 -6.70 -7.81
C SER A 50 16.93 -5.93 -6.97
N ALA A 51 18.14 -6.48 -6.86
CA ALA A 51 19.27 -5.79 -6.30
C ALA A 51 19.62 -4.59 -7.19
N SER A 52 19.45 -3.38 -6.70
CA SER A 52 20.13 -2.20 -7.25
C SER A 52 21.63 -2.31 -7.00
N PRO A 53 22.49 -2.03 -7.99
CA PRO A 53 23.94 -2.06 -7.78
C PRO A 53 24.36 -0.88 -6.91
N SER A 54 24.89 -1.16 -5.73
CA SER A 54 25.70 -0.19 -4.98
C SER A 54 27.07 -0.04 -5.63
N PRO A 55 27.65 1.16 -5.65
CA PRO A 55 29.03 1.34 -6.10
C PRO A 55 30.01 0.75 -5.07
N ASP A 56 30.90 -0.09 -5.55
CA ASP A 56 32.00 -0.72 -4.83
C ASP A 56 33.10 0.30 -4.49
N PRO A 57 33.57 0.36 -3.25
CA PRO A 57 34.92 0.81 -2.99
C PRO A 57 35.80 -0.36 -2.52
N SER A 58 36.67 -0.82 -3.37
CA SER A 58 37.77 -1.71 -3.03
C SER A 58 38.62 -1.18 -1.87
N ALA A 59 38.72 -1.96 -0.80
CA ALA A 59 39.89 -1.93 0.07
C ALA A 59 40.06 -3.29 0.76
N THR A 60 41.20 -3.86 0.52
CA THR A 60 41.75 -5.11 1.00
C THR A 60 42.15 -5.10 2.48
N VAL A 61 42.17 -6.32 3.07
CA VAL A 61 43.04 -6.89 4.14
C VAL A 61 42.56 -6.84 5.57
N GLY A 62 42.56 -8.04 6.16
CA GLY A 62 42.79 -8.26 7.59
C GLY A 62 41.95 -9.32 8.27
N GLU A 63 42.42 -10.56 8.20
CA GLU A 63 41.95 -11.70 9.00
C GLU A 63 42.29 -11.51 10.49
N ALA A 64 41.28 -11.61 11.37
CA ALA A 64 41.53 -11.89 12.79
C ALA A 64 40.30 -12.55 13.41
N THR A 65 40.49 -13.81 13.76
CA THR A 65 39.60 -14.65 14.60
C THR A 65 39.48 -14.10 16.00
N SER A 66 38.26 -13.89 16.49
CA SER A 66 37.96 -13.97 17.94
C SER A 66 36.45 -14.18 18.15
N SER A 67 36.12 -15.20 18.96
CA SER A 67 34.79 -15.60 19.40
C SER A 67 34.06 -14.48 20.16
N PRO A 68 32.73 -14.34 20.01
CA PRO A 68 32.00 -13.36 20.80
C PRO A 68 31.58 -13.92 22.16
N THR A 69 31.93 -13.18 23.19
CA THR A 69 31.42 -13.27 24.54
C THR A 69 29.99 -12.75 24.60
N ALA A 70 29.08 -13.47 25.27
CA ALA A 70 27.70 -13.10 25.45
C ALA A 70 27.54 -11.74 26.13
N SER A 71 26.75 -10.86 25.55
CA SER A 71 26.33 -9.58 26.13
C SER A 71 24.96 -9.70 26.81
N PRO A 72 24.73 -9.04 27.94
CA PRO A 72 23.49 -9.17 28.72
C PRO A 72 22.31 -8.47 28.06
N SER A 73 21.12 -9.07 28.21
CA SER A 73 19.83 -8.53 27.77
C SER A 73 19.56 -7.11 28.31
N PRO A 74 19.03 -6.20 27.49
CA PRO A 74 18.62 -4.89 27.97
C PRO A 74 17.32 -4.99 28.78
N THR A 75 17.33 -4.39 29.94
CA THR A 75 16.19 -4.22 30.84
C THR A 75 15.17 -3.28 30.17
N VAL A 76 13.96 -3.75 29.96
CA VAL A 76 12.86 -2.98 29.40
C VAL A 76 12.40 -1.92 30.40
N LYS A 77 12.54 -0.65 30.04
CA LYS A 77 11.99 0.49 30.79
C LYS A 77 10.47 0.57 30.54
N PRO A 78 9.63 0.75 31.58
CA PRO A 78 8.18 0.90 31.38
C PRO A 78 7.84 2.09 30.50
N ALA A 79 6.89 1.88 29.59
CA ALA A 79 6.36 2.94 28.73
C ALA A 79 5.60 4.00 29.55
N PRO A 80 5.64 5.28 29.17
CA PRO A 80 4.88 6.32 29.82
C PRO A 80 3.36 6.12 29.61
N ALA A 81 2.60 6.42 30.66
CA ALA A 81 1.15 6.29 30.69
C ALA A 81 0.50 7.17 29.58
N LYS A 82 -0.44 6.56 28.85
CA LYS A 82 -1.22 7.23 27.81
C LYS A 82 -2.03 8.38 28.38
N THR A 83 -1.84 9.58 27.84
CA THR A 83 -2.71 10.74 28.05
C THR A 83 -4.12 10.41 27.51
N PRO A 84 -5.21 10.80 28.17
CA PRO A 84 -6.56 10.58 27.67
C PRO A 84 -6.78 11.30 26.34
N ALA A 85 -7.42 10.62 25.38
CA ALA A 85 -7.76 11.20 24.09
C ALA A 85 -8.68 12.39 24.24
N PRO A 86 -8.53 13.45 23.42
CA PRO A 86 -9.43 14.58 23.43
C PRO A 86 -10.84 14.18 22.99
N THR A 87 -11.85 14.64 23.70
CA THR A 87 -13.26 14.46 23.38
C THR A 87 -13.59 15.10 22.03
N LYS A 88 -14.15 14.31 21.11
CA LYS A 88 -14.58 14.75 19.77
C LYS A 88 -15.57 15.92 19.87
N LYS A 89 -15.22 17.02 19.21
CA LYS A 89 -16.13 18.15 18.95
C LYS A 89 -17.22 17.69 17.96
N PRO A 90 -18.49 18.15 18.13
CA PRO A 90 -19.55 17.77 17.19
C PRO A 90 -19.26 18.24 15.76
N PRO A 91 -19.74 17.52 14.72
CA PRO A 91 -19.51 17.87 13.33
C PRO A 91 -20.11 19.25 13.03
N ALA A 92 -19.34 20.09 12.37
CA ALA A 92 -19.82 21.36 11.84
C ALA A 92 -20.84 21.07 10.73
N THR A 93 -22.00 21.68 10.82
CA THR A 93 -23.07 21.64 9.83
C THR A 93 -22.56 22.19 8.50
N ALA A 94 -22.74 21.43 7.41
CA ALA A 94 -22.42 21.88 6.07
C ALA A 94 -23.21 23.15 5.71
N GLY A 95 -22.54 24.28 5.75
CA GLY A 95 -23.05 25.56 5.26
C GLY A 95 -22.83 25.67 3.75
N THR A 96 -23.90 25.64 2.98
CA THR A 96 -23.90 26.12 1.59
C THR A 96 -23.73 27.63 1.60
N GLY A 97 -22.51 28.09 1.33
CA GLY A 97 -22.25 29.52 1.17
C GLY A 97 -20.92 29.70 0.46
N GLY A 98 -20.97 29.98 -0.85
CA GLY A 98 -19.80 30.37 -1.61
C GLY A 98 -19.19 31.66 -1.03
N VAL A 99 -18.05 31.51 -0.37
CA VAL A 99 -17.17 32.62 -0.04
C VAL A 99 -15.92 32.42 -0.88
N SER A 100 -15.67 33.31 -1.83
CA SER A 100 -14.40 33.48 -2.50
C SER A 100 -13.36 33.87 -1.44
N GLY A 101 -12.83 32.88 -0.71
CA GLY A 101 -11.69 33.01 0.16
C GLY A 101 -10.42 32.98 -0.71
N ALA A 102 -9.43 33.78 -0.33
CA ALA A 102 -8.09 33.65 -0.91
C ALA A 102 -7.63 32.18 -0.79
N PRO A 103 -6.85 31.67 -1.78
CA PRO A 103 -6.35 30.30 -1.73
C PRO A 103 -5.64 30.06 -0.40
N VAL A 104 -6.05 29.05 0.35
CA VAL A 104 -5.37 28.64 1.59
C VAL A 104 -3.92 28.33 1.21
N ALA A 105 -2.97 28.94 1.92
CA ALA A 105 -1.56 28.64 1.72
C ALA A 105 -1.34 27.15 1.99
N ARG A 106 -0.90 26.40 0.98
CA ARG A 106 -0.66 24.96 1.06
C ARG A 106 0.73 24.59 1.59
N THR A 107 1.47 25.58 2.10
CA THR A 107 2.85 25.44 2.61
C THR A 107 3.02 26.21 3.91
N ASN A 108 4.06 25.84 4.67
CA ASN A 108 4.35 26.42 5.98
C ASN A 108 3.26 26.15 7.03
N CYS A 109 2.57 25.03 6.92
CA CYS A 109 1.58 24.59 7.89
C CYS A 109 2.23 23.69 8.95
N ALA A 110 1.67 23.65 10.15
CA ALA A 110 2.15 22.80 11.23
C ALA A 110 1.82 21.32 11.03
N SER A 111 0.75 21.03 10.28
CA SER A 111 0.30 19.68 9.96
C SER A 111 -0.31 19.64 8.55
N PRO A 112 -0.53 18.43 7.98
CA PRO A 112 -1.27 18.28 6.72
C PRO A 112 -2.66 18.93 6.78
N GLY A 113 -3.41 18.70 7.86
CA GLY A 113 -4.76 19.25 8.06
C GLY A 113 -4.80 20.77 8.08
N ASP A 114 -3.79 21.43 8.65
CA ASP A 114 -3.68 22.90 8.61
C ASP A 114 -3.48 23.46 7.20
N CYS A 115 -2.93 22.64 6.30
CA CYS A 115 -2.80 22.93 4.87
C CYS A 115 -4.02 22.48 4.05
N GLY A 116 -5.05 21.93 4.68
CA GLY A 116 -6.27 21.47 4.06
C GLY A 116 -6.15 20.09 3.41
N PHE A 117 -5.11 19.31 3.74
CA PHE A 117 -5.00 17.91 3.34
C PHE A 117 -5.72 16.98 4.32
N PRO A 118 -6.09 15.77 3.89
CA PRO A 118 -6.76 14.80 4.75
C PRO A 118 -5.97 14.45 6.01
N ASP A 119 -6.67 14.24 7.11
CA ASP A 119 -6.16 13.84 8.42
C ASP A 119 -7.16 12.93 9.15
N ALA A 120 -6.88 12.59 10.41
CA ALA A 120 -7.72 11.74 11.23
C ALA A 120 -9.12 12.34 11.52
N ASP A 121 -9.29 13.67 11.42
CA ASP A 121 -10.56 14.35 11.66
C ASP A 121 -11.46 14.38 10.41
N THR A 122 -10.87 14.25 9.24
CA THR A 122 -11.54 14.38 7.94
C THR A 122 -11.76 13.05 7.23
N THR A 123 -11.16 11.96 7.73
CA THR A 123 -11.24 10.62 7.13
C THR A 123 -11.91 9.59 8.05
N GLY A 124 -12.19 8.40 7.52
CA GLY A 124 -12.82 7.32 8.26
C GLY A 124 -14.36 7.40 8.34
N PRO A 125 -14.97 6.50 9.14
CA PRO A 125 -16.42 6.38 9.24
C PRO A 125 -17.10 7.59 9.87
N ARG A 126 -18.21 8.01 9.31
CA ARG A 126 -19.00 9.18 9.73
C ARG A 126 -20.16 8.84 10.65
N ILE A 127 -20.38 7.54 10.90
CA ILE A 127 -21.50 7.01 11.70
C ILE A 127 -21.00 6.07 12.80
N THR A 128 -21.83 5.80 13.78
CA THR A 128 -21.55 4.79 14.81
C THR A 128 -21.55 3.39 14.18
N LEU A 129 -20.51 2.63 14.46
CA LEU A 129 -20.31 1.28 13.90
C LEU A 129 -20.84 0.22 14.86
N LYS A 130 -21.27 -0.92 14.28
CA LYS A 130 -21.69 -2.12 15.02
C LYS A 130 -20.60 -3.20 14.88
N PRO A 131 -20.21 -3.88 15.97
CA PRO A 131 -19.22 -4.93 15.90
C PRO A 131 -19.66 -6.09 15.00
N LYS A 132 -18.74 -6.62 14.19
CA LYS A 132 -18.97 -7.78 13.34
C LYS A 132 -17.69 -8.60 13.19
N LYS A 133 -17.64 -9.78 13.79
CA LYS A 133 -16.53 -10.70 13.58
C LYS A 133 -16.84 -11.58 12.37
N THR A 134 -16.02 -11.48 11.32
CA THR A 134 -16.21 -12.24 10.08
C THR A 134 -15.09 -13.25 9.83
N GLY A 135 -13.87 -12.99 10.36
CA GLY A 135 -12.67 -13.63 9.84
C GLY A 135 -12.54 -13.37 8.34
N TYR A 136 -12.27 -14.41 7.56
CA TYR A 136 -12.27 -14.34 6.09
C TYR A 136 -13.71 -14.26 5.56
N TRP A 137 -14.04 -13.18 4.83
CA TRP A 137 -15.35 -12.99 4.20
C TRP A 137 -15.23 -12.85 2.69
N ALA A 138 -15.56 -13.92 1.95
CA ALA A 138 -15.70 -13.88 0.50
C ALA A 138 -17.03 -13.22 0.12
N VAL A 139 -16.98 -12.00 -0.39
CA VAL A 139 -18.13 -11.24 -0.88
C VAL A 139 -18.43 -11.66 -2.32
N ARG A 140 -19.65 -12.22 -2.55
CA ARG A 140 -20.04 -12.80 -3.85
C ARG A 140 -21.35 -12.23 -4.42
N THR A 141 -21.84 -11.15 -3.86
CA THR A 141 -23.07 -10.51 -4.30
C THR A 141 -22.75 -9.20 -5.00
N ASP A 142 -23.07 -9.10 -6.29
CA ASP A 142 -22.92 -7.89 -7.07
C ASP A 142 -23.72 -6.73 -6.47
N GLY A 143 -23.16 -5.54 -6.48
CA GLY A 143 -23.79 -4.34 -5.96
C GLY A 143 -23.95 -4.29 -4.44
N LEU A 144 -23.36 -5.24 -3.69
CA LEU A 144 -23.49 -5.27 -2.23
C LEU A 144 -22.90 -3.98 -1.62
N VAL A 145 -23.65 -3.38 -0.70
CA VAL A 145 -23.20 -2.26 0.13
C VAL A 145 -22.91 -2.77 1.54
N ILE A 146 -21.64 -2.71 1.95
CA ILE A 146 -21.16 -3.04 3.30
C ILE A 146 -21.02 -1.73 4.05
N ARG A 147 -21.92 -1.48 5.04
CA ARG A 147 -21.98 -0.20 5.73
C ARG A 147 -22.27 -0.35 7.22
N GLY A 148 -21.60 0.50 8.03
CA GLY A 148 -21.90 0.64 9.44
C GLY A 148 -21.35 -0.46 10.33
N TRP A 149 -20.33 -1.19 9.89
CA TRP A 149 -19.75 -2.29 10.63
C TRP A 149 -18.34 -1.97 11.14
N ASP A 150 -18.03 -2.43 12.34
CA ASP A 150 -16.66 -2.61 12.87
C ASP A 150 -16.29 -4.08 12.67
N ILE A 151 -15.60 -4.38 11.59
CA ILE A 151 -15.28 -5.74 11.14
C ILE A 151 -13.93 -6.16 11.71
N THR A 152 -13.90 -7.30 12.44
CA THR A 152 -12.66 -8.03 12.70
C THR A 152 -12.55 -9.15 11.67
N GLY A 153 -11.61 -9.02 10.75
CA GLY A 153 -11.41 -9.94 9.63
C GLY A 153 -11.01 -9.22 8.35
N THR A 154 -11.16 -9.91 7.21
CA THR A 154 -10.77 -9.44 5.87
C THR A 154 -11.91 -9.63 4.88
N LEU A 155 -11.96 -8.74 3.86
CA LEU A 155 -12.92 -8.81 2.77
C LEU A 155 -12.22 -9.21 1.47
N ASP A 156 -12.68 -10.29 0.86
CA ASP A 156 -12.20 -10.79 -0.42
C ASP A 156 -13.33 -10.68 -1.45
N ILE A 157 -13.20 -9.77 -2.41
CA ILE A 157 -14.30 -9.33 -3.27
C ILE A 157 -14.32 -10.15 -4.56
N TYR A 158 -15.26 -11.08 -4.66
CA TYR A 158 -15.59 -11.90 -5.84
C TYR A 158 -16.93 -11.43 -6.43
N ALA A 159 -17.13 -10.13 -6.56
CA ALA A 159 -18.37 -9.53 -7.04
C ALA A 159 -18.08 -8.16 -7.67
N ASN A 160 -18.98 -7.72 -8.56
CA ASN A 160 -18.90 -6.42 -9.21
C ASN A 160 -19.66 -5.35 -8.43
N ASN A 161 -19.19 -4.10 -8.54
CA ASN A 161 -19.86 -2.91 -8.01
C ASN A 161 -20.13 -2.96 -6.50
N VAL A 162 -19.25 -3.62 -5.74
CA VAL A 162 -19.33 -3.66 -4.27
C VAL A 162 -18.89 -2.30 -3.73
N THR A 163 -19.62 -1.81 -2.72
CA THR A 163 -19.26 -0.59 -1.99
C THR A 163 -19.05 -0.91 -0.52
N VAL A 164 -17.85 -0.63 0.00
CA VAL A 164 -17.54 -0.61 1.43
C VAL A 164 -17.54 0.84 1.87
N ILE A 165 -18.43 1.22 2.77
CA ILE A 165 -18.59 2.62 3.16
C ILE A 165 -18.94 2.74 4.65
N ASP A 166 -18.45 3.80 5.30
CA ASP A 166 -18.68 4.04 6.72
C ASP A 166 -18.43 2.76 7.55
N THR A 167 -17.30 2.09 7.31
CA THR A 167 -16.97 0.78 7.88
C THR A 167 -15.54 0.81 8.41
N LYS A 168 -15.31 0.12 9.54
CA LYS A 168 -13.94 -0.17 10.01
C LYS A 168 -13.60 -1.62 9.72
N ILE A 169 -12.40 -1.88 9.24
CA ILE A 169 -11.85 -3.22 9.02
C ILE A 169 -10.54 -3.33 9.78
N THR A 170 -10.45 -4.31 10.68
CA THR A 170 -9.21 -4.66 11.39
C THR A 170 -8.80 -6.06 10.95
N SER A 171 -7.77 -6.13 10.11
CA SER A 171 -7.32 -7.37 9.48
C SER A 171 -6.15 -8.02 10.23
N ASP A 172 -6.12 -9.35 10.21
CA ASP A 172 -5.01 -10.21 10.60
C ASP A 172 -4.61 -11.16 9.46
N SER A 173 -4.96 -10.81 8.23
CA SER A 173 -4.73 -11.59 6.99
C SER A 173 -3.79 -10.82 6.04
N TRP A 174 -3.62 -11.30 4.81
CA TRP A 174 -2.78 -10.68 3.77
C TRP A 174 -3.25 -9.27 3.38
N TRP A 175 -4.55 -8.99 3.52
CA TRP A 175 -5.17 -7.71 3.14
C TRP A 175 -6.36 -7.36 4.05
N GLY A 176 -6.72 -6.08 4.02
CA GLY A 176 -7.97 -5.60 4.59
C GLY A 176 -9.13 -5.84 3.62
N VAL A 177 -9.02 -5.29 2.39
CA VAL A 177 -9.97 -5.46 1.29
C VAL A 177 -9.21 -5.81 0.01
N ASN A 178 -9.63 -6.85 -0.68
CA ASN A 178 -8.98 -7.26 -1.92
C ASN A 178 -10.00 -7.50 -3.04
N LEU A 179 -9.84 -6.82 -4.19
CA LEU A 179 -10.61 -7.07 -5.39
C LEU A 179 -9.96 -8.18 -6.20
N ARG A 180 -10.68 -9.27 -6.39
CA ARG A 180 -10.18 -10.43 -7.13
C ARG A 180 -10.20 -10.22 -8.64
N PRO A 181 -9.32 -10.90 -9.40
CA PRO A 181 -9.31 -10.87 -10.86
C PRO A 181 -10.67 -11.24 -11.47
N GLY A 182 -11.07 -10.52 -12.52
CA GLY A 182 -12.33 -10.73 -13.22
C GLY A 182 -13.52 -9.95 -12.66
N TYR A 183 -13.34 -9.24 -11.54
CA TYR A 183 -14.36 -8.35 -10.95
C TYR A 183 -13.97 -6.89 -11.08
N SER A 184 -14.94 -5.99 -10.92
CA SER A 184 -14.76 -4.55 -11.16
C SER A 184 -15.70 -3.69 -10.31
N GLY A 185 -15.43 -2.38 -10.26
CA GLY A 185 -16.32 -1.39 -9.67
C GLY A 185 -16.30 -1.37 -8.13
N LEU A 186 -15.25 -1.89 -7.49
CA LEU A 186 -15.09 -1.77 -6.04
C LEU A 186 -14.89 -0.32 -5.64
N LYS A 187 -15.62 0.10 -4.60
CA LYS A 187 -15.46 1.38 -3.90
C LYS A 187 -15.23 1.14 -2.42
N VAL A 188 -14.20 1.79 -1.85
CA VAL A 188 -13.91 1.82 -0.42
C VAL A 188 -13.91 3.28 0.00
N LEU A 189 -14.94 3.70 0.75
CA LEU A 189 -15.19 5.11 1.00
C LEU A 189 -15.42 5.36 2.49
N HIS A 190 -14.94 6.50 3.01
CA HIS A 190 -15.19 6.92 4.39
C HIS A 190 -15.04 5.78 5.40
N SER A 191 -13.95 5.04 5.30
CA SER A 191 -13.75 3.82 6.09
C SER A 191 -12.37 3.84 6.75
N THR A 192 -12.25 3.17 7.89
CA THR A 192 -10.95 2.90 8.52
C THR A 192 -10.50 1.50 8.16
N ILE A 193 -9.33 1.37 7.56
CA ILE A 193 -8.71 0.09 7.22
C ILE A 193 -7.41 -0.01 8.01
N THR A 194 -7.35 -0.95 8.95
CA THR A 194 -6.18 -1.15 9.81
C THR A 194 -5.88 -2.63 9.99
N ALA A 195 -4.75 -2.96 10.59
CA ALA A 195 -4.34 -4.34 10.84
C ALA A 195 -4.03 -4.58 12.31
N VAL A 196 -3.88 -5.86 12.68
CA VAL A 196 -3.42 -6.27 14.02
C VAL A 196 -1.92 -6.51 13.94
N PRO A 197 -1.08 -5.64 14.53
CA PRO A 197 0.38 -5.78 14.46
C PRO A 197 0.84 -7.15 14.97
N GLY A 198 1.74 -7.79 14.24
CA GLY A 198 2.32 -9.09 14.61
C GLY A 198 1.38 -10.28 14.47
N LYS A 199 0.23 -10.15 13.81
CA LYS A 199 -0.78 -11.22 13.66
C LYS A 199 -1.04 -11.63 12.22
N GLY A 200 -0.45 -10.95 11.26
CA GLY A 200 -0.61 -11.28 9.85
C GLY A 200 0.12 -12.56 9.44
N PRO A 201 -0.22 -13.09 8.26
CA PRO A 201 0.33 -14.35 7.76
C PRO A 201 1.76 -14.24 7.26
N ASP A 202 2.24 -13.05 6.94
CA ASP A 202 3.61 -12.81 6.47
C ASP A 202 4.56 -12.56 7.63
N ASN A 203 4.87 -13.63 8.38
CA ASN A 203 5.70 -13.60 9.57
C ASN A 203 5.24 -12.55 10.61
N GLY A 204 3.93 -12.40 10.73
CA GLY A 204 3.28 -11.41 11.59
C GLY A 204 2.90 -10.11 10.90
N GLY A 205 3.44 -9.83 9.70
CA GLY A 205 3.09 -8.68 8.90
C GLY A 205 1.78 -8.85 8.13
N VAL A 206 1.15 -7.72 7.82
CA VAL A 206 -0.02 -7.62 6.94
C VAL A 206 0.34 -6.71 5.79
N ASP A 207 0.28 -7.24 4.55
CA ASP A 207 0.83 -6.53 3.39
C ASP A 207 -0.05 -5.37 2.94
N TYR A 208 -1.32 -5.62 2.63
CA TYR A 208 -2.13 -4.66 1.88
C TYR A 208 -3.39 -4.21 2.63
N ALA A 209 -3.63 -2.91 2.71
CA ALA A 209 -4.92 -2.41 3.20
C ALA A 209 -6.01 -2.59 2.15
N VAL A 210 -5.79 -2.06 0.94
CA VAL A 210 -6.65 -2.27 -0.22
C VAL A 210 -5.79 -2.75 -1.38
N SER A 211 -6.12 -3.92 -1.93
CA SER A 211 -5.43 -4.53 -3.05
C SER A 211 -6.36 -4.74 -4.23
N ASN A 212 -5.85 -4.48 -5.43
CA ASN A 212 -6.50 -4.78 -6.69
C ASN A 212 -5.66 -5.80 -7.48
N MET A 213 -5.95 -7.08 -7.33
CA MET A 213 -5.25 -8.16 -8.03
C MET A 213 -5.69 -8.30 -9.50
N GLY A 214 -6.72 -7.58 -9.92
CA GLY A 214 -7.19 -7.51 -11.30
C GLY A 214 -6.67 -6.28 -12.01
N VAL A 215 -7.14 -6.08 -13.25
CA VAL A 215 -6.82 -4.91 -14.08
C VAL A 215 -7.94 -3.86 -14.07
N SER A 216 -8.92 -4.01 -13.19
CA SER A 216 -10.05 -3.08 -13.06
C SER A 216 -9.68 -1.90 -12.19
N SER A 217 -10.38 -0.78 -12.37
CA SER A 217 -10.25 0.38 -11.51
C SER A 217 -10.97 0.18 -10.18
N VAL A 218 -10.34 0.68 -9.09
CA VAL A 218 -10.88 0.73 -7.74
C VAL A 218 -10.96 2.19 -7.33
N GLU A 219 -11.99 2.58 -6.59
CA GLU A 219 -12.07 3.89 -5.93
C GLU A 219 -11.81 3.72 -4.42
N VAL A 220 -10.84 4.47 -3.88
CA VAL A 220 -10.59 4.56 -2.43
C VAL A 220 -10.58 6.02 -2.06
N GLY A 221 -11.52 6.43 -1.20
CA GLY A 221 -11.68 7.83 -0.87
C GLY A 221 -12.12 8.10 0.57
N TRP A 222 -11.59 9.17 1.16
CA TRP A 222 -11.83 9.59 2.55
C TRP A 222 -11.58 8.48 3.57
N CYS A 223 -10.61 7.61 3.28
CA CYS A 223 -10.26 6.51 4.15
C CYS A 223 -9.09 6.88 5.07
N ASP A 224 -9.18 6.39 6.31
CA ASP A 224 -8.10 6.35 7.29
C ASP A 224 -7.43 4.97 7.21
N VAL A 225 -6.16 4.91 6.80
CA VAL A 225 -5.45 3.67 6.49
C VAL A 225 -4.14 3.59 7.27
N SER A 226 -3.96 2.51 8.06
CA SER A 226 -2.78 2.37 8.93
C SER A 226 -2.37 0.93 9.17
N VAL A 227 -1.11 0.72 9.58
CA VAL A 227 -0.57 -0.56 10.08
C VAL A 227 -0.34 -1.63 8.99
N PHE A 228 -0.22 -1.26 7.75
CA PHE A 228 0.13 -2.19 6.66
C PHE A 228 1.57 -1.95 6.17
N GLY A 229 2.15 -2.92 5.47
CA GLY A 229 3.42 -2.77 4.78
C GLY A 229 3.27 -1.94 3.50
N ASP A 230 2.40 -2.40 2.59
CA ASP A 230 2.02 -1.73 1.36
C ASP A 230 0.53 -1.36 1.42
N ALA A 231 0.20 -0.12 1.78
CA ALA A 231 -1.17 0.20 2.14
C ALA A 231 -2.14 0.11 0.94
N LEU A 232 -1.88 0.83 -0.14
CA LEU A 232 -2.75 0.87 -1.33
C LEU A 232 -2.00 0.29 -2.53
N SER A 233 -2.35 -0.95 -2.91
CA SER A 233 -1.64 -1.71 -3.95
C SER A 233 -2.50 -1.87 -5.21
N MET A 234 -2.20 -1.08 -6.25
CA MET A 234 -2.93 -1.17 -7.52
C MET A 234 -2.22 -0.47 -8.69
N GLY A 235 -2.42 -1.02 -9.90
CA GLY A 235 -1.92 -0.43 -11.14
C GLY A 235 -2.82 0.63 -11.74
N GLN A 236 -4.11 0.66 -11.38
CA GLN A 236 -5.09 1.64 -11.87
C GLN A 236 -6.22 1.83 -10.86
N GLY A 237 -6.78 3.02 -10.81
CA GLY A 237 -7.83 3.38 -9.85
C GLY A 237 -7.87 4.87 -9.56
N ASN A 238 -8.72 5.24 -8.61
CA ASN A 238 -8.84 6.61 -8.11
C ASN A 238 -8.65 6.60 -6.59
N LEU A 239 -7.52 7.12 -6.13
CA LEU A 239 -7.12 7.24 -4.73
C LEU A 239 -7.18 8.71 -4.35
N HIS A 240 -8.16 9.09 -3.54
CA HIS A 240 -8.37 10.51 -3.25
C HIS A 240 -8.83 10.75 -1.81
N ASP A 241 -8.45 11.89 -1.29
CA ASP A 241 -8.86 12.34 0.05
C ASP A 241 -8.57 11.33 1.17
N ASN A 242 -7.55 10.49 1.05
CA ASN A 242 -7.19 9.50 2.05
C ASN A 242 -6.10 10.01 2.99
N TYR A 243 -6.12 9.53 4.23
CA TYR A 243 -5.05 9.64 5.21
C TYR A 243 -4.40 8.28 5.40
N VAL A 244 -3.18 8.12 4.87
CA VAL A 244 -2.39 6.88 4.94
C VAL A 244 -1.17 7.13 5.82
N HIS A 245 -1.07 6.42 6.94
CA HIS A 245 -0.09 6.71 7.98
C HIS A 245 0.28 5.45 8.78
N ASP A 246 1.24 5.58 9.69
CA ASP A 246 1.68 4.51 10.59
C ASP A 246 1.96 3.18 9.86
N ILE A 247 2.63 3.27 8.70
CA ILE A 247 3.12 2.10 7.98
C ILE A 247 4.06 1.31 8.90
N VAL A 248 3.87 -0.02 9.00
CA VAL A 248 4.61 -0.87 9.92
C VAL A 248 5.53 -1.80 9.17
N PRO A 249 6.86 -1.66 9.34
CA PRO A 249 7.82 -2.57 8.75
C PRO A 249 7.80 -3.94 9.45
N PHE A 250 8.05 -5.00 8.69
CA PHE A 250 8.21 -6.36 9.22
C PHE A 250 9.21 -7.15 8.38
N ILE A 251 9.72 -8.26 8.94
CA ILE A 251 10.51 -9.25 8.20
C ILE A 251 9.52 -10.21 7.55
N ASN A 252 9.51 -10.30 6.24
CA ASN A 252 8.61 -11.18 5.49
C ASN A 252 8.97 -12.68 5.64
N LEU A 253 8.17 -13.57 5.09
CA LEU A 253 8.43 -15.01 5.11
C LEU A 253 9.73 -15.41 4.38
N GLY A 254 10.24 -14.55 3.50
CA GLY A 254 11.54 -14.72 2.83
C GLY A 254 12.74 -14.41 3.72
N GLY A 255 12.53 -13.85 4.91
CA GLY A 255 13.58 -13.47 5.85
C GLY A 255 14.19 -12.10 5.57
N GLU A 256 13.57 -11.29 4.71
CA GLU A 256 14.00 -9.96 4.34
C GLU A 256 13.04 -8.91 4.90
N TRP A 257 13.50 -7.66 5.05
CA TRP A 257 12.60 -6.57 5.33
C TRP A 257 11.62 -6.38 4.18
N GLN A 258 10.32 -6.42 4.46
CA GLN A 258 9.29 -6.10 3.48
C GLN A 258 9.46 -4.66 3.02
N HIS A 259 9.41 -4.44 1.70
CA HIS A 259 9.36 -3.09 1.16
C HIS A 259 8.05 -2.43 1.58
N THR A 260 8.13 -1.19 2.06
CA THR A 260 6.95 -0.48 2.59
C THR A 260 6.62 0.73 1.75
N ASN A 261 5.32 0.87 1.40
CA ASN A 261 4.81 1.99 0.63
C ASN A 261 3.41 2.41 1.12
N THR A 262 3.07 3.68 1.02
CA THR A 262 1.67 4.11 1.22
C THR A 262 0.82 3.82 -0.01
N VAL A 263 1.41 3.97 -1.21
CA VAL A 263 0.84 3.56 -2.49
C VAL A 263 1.90 2.82 -3.29
N ILE A 264 1.56 1.64 -3.82
CA ILE A 264 2.44 0.86 -4.70
C ILE A 264 1.73 0.48 -5.99
N SER A 265 2.43 0.62 -7.11
CA SER A 265 2.04 0.15 -8.43
C SER A 265 3.23 -0.54 -9.11
N GLY A 266 3.03 -1.76 -9.58
CA GLY A 266 4.07 -2.52 -10.31
C GLY A 266 4.15 -2.19 -11.81
N GLY A 267 3.40 -1.22 -12.30
CA GLY A 267 3.35 -0.90 -13.74
C GLY A 267 2.52 -1.88 -14.56
N GLY A 268 2.72 -1.87 -15.89
CA GLY A 268 1.99 -2.76 -16.83
C GLY A 268 0.48 -2.49 -16.94
N ASN A 269 -0.03 -1.47 -16.30
CA ASN A 269 -1.44 -1.09 -16.29
C ASN A 269 -1.93 -0.61 -17.66
N THR A 270 -3.21 -0.87 -17.94
CA THR A 270 -3.89 -0.37 -19.16
C THR A 270 -4.79 0.83 -18.88
N GLY A 271 -5.22 1.01 -17.64
CA GLY A 271 -6.07 2.11 -17.18
C GLY A 271 -5.29 3.25 -16.55
N HIS A 272 -5.98 4.22 -16.02
CA HIS A 272 -5.43 5.39 -15.36
C HIS A 272 -5.34 5.15 -13.84
N LEU A 273 -4.20 5.48 -13.24
CA LEU A 273 -4.04 5.58 -11.80
C LEU A 273 -4.03 7.05 -11.40
N ILE A 274 -5.00 7.45 -10.59
CA ILE A 274 -5.12 8.80 -10.04
C ILE A 274 -4.84 8.74 -8.54
N ILE A 275 -3.86 9.51 -8.09
CA ILE A 275 -3.49 9.68 -6.68
C ILE A 275 -3.60 11.18 -6.41
N ARG A 276 -4.70 11.59 -5.79
CA ARG A 276 -5.00 13.02 -5.67
C ARG A 276 -5.52 13.39 -4.29
N HIS A 277 -5.02 14.51 -3.77
CA HIS A 277 -5.47 15.10 -2.52
C HIS A 277 -5.46 14.09 -1.35
N ASN A 278 -4.33 13.37 -1.21
CA ASN A 278 -4.13 12.46 -0.10
C ASN A 278 -3.03 12.99 0.83
N THR A 279 -3.04 12.52 2.06
CA THR A 279 -1.90 12.58 2.99
C THR A 279 -1.27 11.19 3.05
N LEU A 280 -0.01 11.10 2.63
CA LEU A 280 0.72 9.84 2.43
C LEU A 280 2.02 9.87 3.25
N LEU A 281 2.03 9.16 4.38
CA LEU A 281 3.09 9.19 5.38
C LEU A 281 3.73 7.81 5.55
N ASN A 282 4.99 7.66 5.11
CA ASN A 282 5.77 6.43 5.32
C ASN A 282 6.89 6.66 6.34
N PRO A 283 6.66 6.41 7.65
CA PRO A 283 7.64 6.63 8.70
C PRO A 283 8.74 5.56 8.77
N THR A 284 8.68 4.53 7.93
CA THR A 284 9.62 3.41 7.98
C THR A 284 11.06 3.88 7.80
N SER A 285 11.94 3.38 8.64
CA SER A 285 13.37 3.70 8.54
C SER A 285 14.03 3.00 7.35
N LEU A 286 15.09 3.59 6.79
CA LEU A 286 15.87 3.01 5.71
C LEU A 286 16.42 1.61 6.01
N LYS A 287 16.65 1.29 7.29
CA LYS A 287 17.16 -0.01 7.73
C LYS A 287 16.07 -1.08 7.86
N GLN A 288 14.82 -0.71 7.69
CA GLN A 288 13.66 -1.58 7.90
C GLN A 288 12.77 -1.68 6.66
N GLY A 289 13.35 -1.59 5.46
CA GLY A 289 12.61 -1.82 4.23
C GLY A 289 11.84 -0.60 3.70
N ALA A 290 12.17 0.63 4.17
CA ALA A 290 11.59 1.81 3.56
C ALA A 290 11.81 1.81 2.05
N SER A 291 10.73 1.84 1.27
CA SER A 291 10.78 1.98 -0.18
C SER A 291 10.26 3.38 -0.57
N GLY A 292 9.07 3.53 -1.13
CA GLY A 292 8.52 4.85 -1.42
C GLY A 292 7.43 5.27 -0.44
N SER A 293 7.14 6.56 -0.29
CA SER A 293 5.78 6.90 0.09
C SER A 293 4.87 6.54 -1.09
N ILE A 294 5.21 6.97 -2.30
CA ILE A 294 4.58 6.48 -3.54
C ILE A 294 5.63 5.70 -4.34
N GLY A 295 5.36 4.41 -4.59
CA GLY A 295 6.17 3.54 -5.44
C GLY A 295 5.51 3.27 -6.79
N LEU A 296 5.97 3.92 -7.85
CA LEU A 296 5.60 3.59 -9.22
C LEU A 296 6.74 2.76 -9.81
N PHE A 297 6.64 1.44 -9.75
CA PHE A 297 7.67 0.51 -10.18
C PHE A 297 7.32 -0.13 -11.53
N ALA A 298 8.33 -0.51 -12.31
CA ALA A 298 8.16 -1.17 -13.59
C ALA A 298 8.27 -2.71 -13.49
N ASP A 299 7.89 -3.30 -12.35
CA ASP A 299 8.09 -4.72 -12.04
C ASP A 299 7.29 -5.65 -12.97
N THR A 300 6.11 -5.22 -13.41
CA THR A 300 5.22 -5.99 -14.29
C THR A 300 5.15 -5.44 -15.71
N GLY A 301 5.79 -4.33 -15.94
CA GLY A 301 5.80 -3.64 -17.23
C GLY A 301 5.89 -2.13 -17.07
N VAL A 302 5.98 -1.44 -18.18
CA VAL A 302 6.16 0.01 -18.21
C VAL A 302 5.03 0.72 -17.47
N VAL A 303 5.40 1.63 -16.58
CA VAL A 303 4.46 2.53 -15.90
C VAL A 303 3.93 3.56 -16.89
N ARG A 304 2.63 3.72 -16.94
CA ARG A 304 2.00 4.71 -17.83
C ARG A 304 0.68 5.21 -17.26
N ASN A 305 0.33 6.41 -17.68
CA ASN A 305 -0.99 6.96 -17.41
C ASN A 305 -1.29 7.13 -15.92
N VAL A 306 -0.35 7.79 -15.19
CA VAL A 306 -0.48 8.04 -13.75
C VAL A 306 -0.54 9.54 -13.48
N THR A 307 -1.46 9.94 -12.63
CA THR A 307 -1.55 11.31 -12.09
C THR A 307 -1.29 11.28 -10.59
N VAL A 308 -0.27 11.99 -10.14
CA VAL A 308 0.04 12.28 -8.72
C VAL A 308 -0.14 13.78 -8.55
N ASP A 309 -1.28 14.20 -8.02
CA ASP A 309 -1.70 15.60 -8.02
C ASP A 309 -2.18 16.03 -6.63
N ASP A 310 -1.71 17.18 -6.17
CA ASP A 310 -2.21 17.82 -4.96
C ASP A 310 -2.19 16.88 -3.72
N ASN A 311 -1.07 16.18 -3.46
CA ASN A 311 -0.91 15.34 -2.29
C ASN A 311 0.10 15.93 -1.29
N TRP A 312 -0.07 15.58 0.00
CA TRP A 312 0.94 15.75 1.04
C TRP A 312 1.71 14.43 1.20
N ILE A 313 3.02 14.44 0.96
CA ILE A 313 3.85 13.24 0.84
C ILE A 313 5.05 13.35 1.77
N ALA A 314 5.32 12.31 2.59
CA ALA A 314 6.49 12.26 3.45
C ALA A 314 7.01 10.84 3.64
N GLY A 315 8.33 10.70 3.79
CA GLY A 315 9.00 9.46 4.18
C GLY A 315 9.35 8.54 3.02
N GLY A 316 9.67 7.29 3.37
CA GLY A 316 10.27 6.33 2.46
C GLY A 316 11.76 6.57 2.19
N ALA A 317 12.39 5.72 1.40
CA ALA A 317 13.76 5.91 0.90
C ALA A 317 13.79 7.10 -0.08
N TYR A 318 12.89 7.11 -1.05
CA TYR A 318 12.49 8.32 -1.77
C TYR A 318 10.99 8.56 -1.54
N ALA A 319 10.58 9.82 -1.46
CA ALA A 319 9.18 10.13 -1.28
C ALA A 319 8.32 9.66 -2.47
N LEU A 320 8.90 9.65 -3.68
CA LEU A 320 8.29 9.18 -4.91
C LEU A 320 9.29 8.40 -5.77
N TYR A 321 8.90 7.22 -6.25
CA TYR A 321 9.53 6.56 -7.40
C TYR A 321 8.71 6.85 -8.65
N GLY A 322 9.36 7.41 -9.68
CA GLY A 322 8.70 8.09 -10.81
C GLY A 322 8.41 7.21 -12.03
N GLY A 323 8.46 5.88 -11.91
CA GLY A 323 8.02 4.97 -12.98
C GLY A 323 9.13 4.41 -13.87
N ASP A 324 10.39 4.81 -13.64
CA ASP A 324 11.56 4.27 -14.31
C ASP A 324 11.68 4.61 -15.82
N THR A 325 12.73 4.09 -16.46
CA THR A 325 12.98 4.26 -17.90
C THR A 325 11.82 3.72 -18.73
N GLY A 326 11.37 4.51 -19.70
CA GLY A 326 10.24 4.15 -20.57
C GLY A 326 8.87 4.54 -20.01
N ALA A 327 8.77 5.04 -18.77
CA ALA A 327 7.52 5.55 -18.23
C ALA A 327 6.97 6.71 -19.08
N THR A 328 5.64 6.71 -19.30
CA THR A 328 4.96 7.69 -20.15
C THR A 328 3.64 8.14 -19.56
N GLY A 329 3.26 9.41 -19.79
CA GLY A 329 2.00 9.95 -19.29
C GLY A 329 1.94 10.06 -17.78
N ILE A 330 3.09 10.22 -17.11
CA ILE A 330 3.17 10.42 -15.67
C ILE A 330 3.09 11.91 -15.38
N ARG A 331 2.10 12.33 -14.64
CA ARG A 331 1.90 13.72 -14.25
C ARG A 331 2.06 13.85 -12.73
N VAL A 332 3.08 14.58 -12.29
CA VAL A 332 3.36 14.88 -10.89
C VAL A 332 3.23 16.39 -10.73
N THR A 333 2.11 16.82 -10.13
CA THR A 333 1.74 18.24 -10.12
C THR A 333 1.22 18.66 -8.74
N ASP A 334 1.57 19.88 -8.33
CA ASP A 334 1.01 20.57 -7.17
C ASP A 334 1.17 19.83 -5.81
N ASN A 335 2.06 18.85 -5.72
CA ASN A 335 2.28 18.08 -4.49
C ASN A 335 3.15 18.86 -3.49
N ILE A 336 2.90 18.61 -2.20
CA ILE A 336 3.71 19.07 -1.09
C ILE A 336 4.53 17.91 -0.56
N PHE A 337 5.85 18.03 -0.61
CA PHE A 337 6.82 17.11 -0.06
C PHE A 337 7.24 17.56 1.34
N SER A 338 6.79 16.85 2.37
CA SER A 338 7.02 17.23 3.76
C SER A 338 8.36 16.73 4.28
N THR A 339 8.97 17.51 5.13
CA THR A 339 10.23 17.16 5.82
C THR A 339 10.01 16.48 7.18
N GLU A 340 8.83 15.96 7.43
CA GLU A 340 8.42 15.39 8.72
C GLU A 340 9.37 14.27 9.20
N TYR A 341 9.76 13.37 8.30
CA TYR A 341 10.65 12.24 8.65
C TYR A 341 12.09 12.46 8.18
N HIS A 342 12.28 13.17 7.08
CA HIS A 342 13.59 13.40 6.48
C HIS A 342 13.70 14.82 5.90
N PRO A 343 14.86 15.48 6.02
CA PRO A 343 15.07 16.82 5.45
C PRO A 343 14.80 16.93 3.94
N GLY A 344 14.97 15.81 3.21
CA GLY A 344 14.70 15.68 1.78
C GLY A 344 13.35 15.06 1.44
N SER A 345 12.40 15.03 2.37
CA SER A 345 11.12 14.33 2.31
C SER A 345 11.27 12.80 2.35
N GLY A 346 12.03 12.18 1.46
CA GLY A 346 12.54 10.81 1.59
C GLY A 346 13.95 10.78 2.13
N GLY A 347 14.41 9.61 2.61
CA GLY A 347 15.73 9.43 3.22
C GLY A 347 16.90 9.72 2.27
N TYR A 348 16.73 9.44 0.98
CA TYR A 348 17.68 9.75 -0.07
C TYR A 348 17.27 10.94 -0.94
N GLY A 349 16.03 11.44 -0.81
CA GLY A 349 15.54 12.58 -1.55
C GLY A 349 14.07 12.50 -1.92
N VAL A 350 13.61 13.50 -2.70
CA VAL A 350 12.19 13.61 -3.07
C VAL A 350 11.80 12.55 -4.11
N VAL A 351 12.60 12.38 -5.17
CA VAL A 351 12.21 11.52 -6.29
C VAL A 351 13.40 10.73 -6.82
N ALA A 352 13.15 9.45 -7.14
CA ALA A 352 14.04 8.60 -7.93
C ALA A 352 13.34 8.11 -9.19
N HIS A 353 14.11 7.64 -10.16
CA HIS A 353 13.61 6.98 -11.38
C HIS A 353 12.61 7.84 -12.18
N TRP A 354 12.80 9.15 -12.20
CA TRP A 354 11.99 10.08 -12.98
C TRP A 354 12.45 10.14 -14.43
N ASN A 355 11.63 9.68 -15.37
CA ASN A 355 11.89 9.81 -16.81
C ASN A 355 11.45 11.17 -17.35
N ALA A 356 12.32 12.17 -17.26
CA ALA A 356 12.04 13.54 -17.73
C ALA A 356 11.76 13.62 -19.25
N GLY A 357 12.30 12.70 -20.04
CA GLY A 357 12.11 12.62 -21.51
C GLY A 357 10.91 11.78 -21.94
N GLY A 358 10.19 11.17 -21.01
CA GLY A 358 9.06 10.30 -21.33
C GLY A 358 7.89 11.08 -21.94
N ALA A 359 7.32 10.53 -23.00
CA ALA A 359 6.19 11.18 -23.69
C ALA A 359 5.02 11.43 -22.75
N GLY A 360 4.60 12.69 -22.61
CA GLY A 360 3.50 13.10 -21.73
C GLY A 360 3.85 13.16 -20.24
N ASN A 361 5.11 12.94 -19.85
CA ASN A 361 5.55 13.12 -18.48
C ASN A 361 5.62 14.62 -18.15
N VAL A 362 5.05 14.99 -17.00
CA VAL A 362 4.97 16.37 -16.52
C VAL A 362 5.35 16.42 -15.05
N TRP A 363 6.32 17.27 -14.70
CA TRP A 363 6.65 17.66 -13.34
C TRP A 363 6.44 19.17 -13.19
N SER A 364 5.45 19.56 -12.38
CA SER A 364 5.07 20.97 -12.29
C SER A 364 4.61 21.36 -10.89
N ASN A 365 5.03 22.52 -10.42
CA ASN A 365 4.57 23.18 -9.21
C ASN A 365 4.65 22.33 -7.92
N ASN A 366 5.45 21.27 -7.91
CA ASN A 366 5.71 20.50 -6.69
C ASN A 366 6.60 21.31 -5.75
N ARG A 367 6.29 21.29 -4.46
CA ARG A 367 7.00 22.10 -3.44
C ARG A 367 7.36 21.26 -2.22
N MET A 368 8.41 21.67 -1.54
CA MET A 368 8.62 21.26 -0.16
C MET A 368 7.59 21.95 0.75
N SER A 369 7.37 21.41 1.94
CA SER A 369 6.45 21.98 2.94
C SER A 369 6.81 23.41 3.36
N ASP A 370 8.06 23.85 3.15
CA ASP A 370 8.53 25.23 3.36
C ASP A 370 8.30 26.16 2.15
N GLY A 371 7.66 25.67 1.09
CA GLY A 371 7.31 26.43 -0.12
C GLY A 371 8.37 26.43 -1.23
N ARG A 372 9.58 25.91 -1.00
CA ARG A 372 10.61 25.79 -2.05
C ARG A 372 10.15 24.88 -3.17
N LEU A 373 10.34 25.29 -4.43
CA LEU A 373 10.06 24.44 -5.59
C LEU A 373 10.97 23.22 -5.62
N VAL A 374 10.40 22.07 -5.89
CA VAL A 374 11.13 20.82 -6.13
C VAL A 374 11.29 20.61 -7.63
N LYS A 375 12.53 20.42 -8.05
CA LYS A 375 12.87 19.95 -9.40
C LYS A 375 13.34 18.50 -9.27
N PRO A 376 12.87 17.59 -10.14
CA PRO A 376 13.42 16.24 -10.15
C PRO A 376 14.86 16.32 -10.67
N GLU A 377 15.76 15.60 -10.02
CA GLU A 377 17.10 15.38 -10.60
C GLU A 377 16.95 14.59 -11.91
N PRO A 378 17.72 14.92 -12.94
CA PRO A 378 17.73 14.12 -14.17
C PRO A 378 18.08 12.67 -13.80
N SER A 379 17.34 11.70 -14.31
CA SER A 379 17.74 10.30 -14.20
C SER A 379 19.12 10.12 -14.84
N SER A 380 20.10 9.75 -14.03
CA SER A 380 21.46 9.41 -14.49
C SER A 380 21.46 8.12 -15.32
#